data_d4d9a82fd8520fbb5f3a115663b75e68
#
_entry.id   d4d9a82fd8520fbb5f3a115663b75e68
#
_cell.length_a   1.000
_cell.length_b   1.000
_cell.length_c   1.000
_cell.angle_alpha   90.00
_cell.angle_beta   90.00
_cell.angle_gamma   90.00
#
_symmetry.space_group_name_H-M   'P 1'
#
loop_
_entity.id
_entity.type
_entity.pdbx_description
1 polymer ?
#
loop_
_entity_poly.entity_id
_entity_poly.type
_entity_poly.pdbx_seq_one_letter_code
_entity_poly.pdbx_strand_id
1 'polypeptide(L)'
;ALIGEVKVQGNFGELRLRQLLEDLGLKDGEQYSTQQTLKDKFGTRIKDDEEKGLIPDFILHFPNNRDVIVDSKVNLKAYEAYINRDTGINTIEESEEKSRLCREHIAAVRRQVDLLAKKDYTKYLDTDYTRLNFVIMYMHNEGALNLALMNDSSLWKYGYDKGVLILGPQTMYMNLRILELMWTQSRQLRYQKEIIKTAEEIIE
;
A
#
# COMPACT_ATOMS: atom_id res chain seq x y z
N ALA A 1 3.06 27.04 -5.61
CA ALA A 1 2.10 26.26 -6.41
C ALA A 1 2.47 24.75 -6.43
N LEU A 2 3.74 24.37 -6.61
CA LEU A 2 4.17 22.96 -6.73
C LEU A 2 3.97 22.09 -5.48
N ILE A 3 4.10 22.65 -4.28
CA ILE A 3 3.94 21.91 -3.02
C ILE A 3 2.46 21.56 -2.75
N GLY A 4 1.53 22.41 -3.19
CA GLY A 4 0.09 22.17 -3.02
C GLY A 4 -0.44 21.00 -3.85
N GLU A 5 0.00 20.85 -5.10
CA GLU A 5 -0.47 19.81 -6.02
C GLU A 5 0.01 18.40 -5.61
N VAL A 6 1.25 18.26 -5.16
CA VAL A 6 1.77 16.96 -4.67
C VAL A 6 1.02 16.51 -3.42
N LYS A 7 0.63 17.43 -2.56
CA LYS A 7 -0.15 17.16 -1.35
C LYS A 7 -1.59 16.73 -1.68
N VAL A 8 -2.20 17.31 -2.71
CA VAL A 8 -3.55 16.95 -3.19
C VAL A 8 -3.55 15.54 -3.79
N GLN A 9 -2.57 15.16 -4.59
CA GLN A 9 -2.46 13.81 -5.17
C GLN A 9 -2.22 12.72 -4.11
N GLY A 10 -1.37 13.00 -3.11
CA GLY A 10 -1.15 12.09 -1.98
C GLY A 10 -2.45 11.83 -1.21
N ASN A 11 -3.20 12.87 -0.90
CA ASN A 11 -4.50 12.76 -0.22
C ASN A 11 -5.53 11.98 -1.05
N PHE A 12 -5.47 12.05 -2.38
CA PHE A 12 -6.41 11.30 -3.24
C PHE A 12 -6.17 9.79 -3.20
N GLY A 13 -4.93 9.34 -3.20
CA GLY A 13 -4.59 7.93 -3.06
C GLY A 13 -5.05 7.36 -1.71
N GLU A 14 -4.80 8.09 -0.63
CA GLU A 14 -5.28 7.74 0.72
C GLU A 14 -6.81 7.66 0.78
N LEU A 15 -7.52 8.64 0.19
CA LEU A 15 -8.97 8.65 0.15
C LEU A 15 -9.54 7.44 -0.60
N ARG A 16 -8.95 7.10 -1.76
CA ARG A 16 -9.37 5.94 -2.56
C ARG A 16 -9.14 4.62 -1.82
N LEU A 17 -8.01 4.48 -1.14
CA LEU A 17 -7.74 3.28 -0.36
C LEU A 17 -8.70 3.16 0.83
N ARG A 18 -8.97 4.26 1.53
CA ARG A 18 -9.96 4.28 2.61
C ARG A 18 -11.33 3.84 2.12
N GLN A 19 -11.78 4.37 0.97
CA GLN A 19 -13.05 3.97 0.36
C GLN A 19 -13.11 2.47 0.08
N LEU A 20 -12.04 1.87 -0.47
CA LEU A 20 -11.97 0.43 -0.70
C LEU A 20 -12.08 -0.38 0.61
N LEU A 21 -11.45 0.06 1.68
CA LEU A 21 -11.52 -0.58 2.99
C LEU A 21 -12.93 -0.54 3.56
N GLU A 22 -13.58 0.61 3.50
CA GLU A 22 -14.95 0.84 3.97
C GLU A 22 -15.98 0.05 3.15
N ASP A 23 -15.85 0.03 1.81
CA ASP A 23 -16.73 -0.72 0.90
C ASP A 23 -16.68 -2.23 1.16
N LEU A 24 -15.56 -2.75 1.65
CA LEU A 24 -15.39 -4.13 2.08
C LEU A 24 -15.84 -4.38 3.53
N GLY A 25 -16.33 -3.36 4.22
CA GLY A 25 -16.78 -3.45 5.61
C GLY A 25 -15.64 -3.65 6.62
N LEU A 26 -14.40 -3.35 6.24
CA LEU A 26 -13.26 -3.35 7.15
C LEU A 26 -13.31 -2.12 8.06
N LYS A 27 -12.92 -2.29 9.33
CA LYS A 27 -13.05 -1.27 10.36
C LYS A 27 -11.68 -0.73 10.78
N ASP A 28 -11.59 0.59 10.91
CA ASP A 28 -10.42 1.26 11.48
C ASP A 28 -10.26 0.86 12.97
N GLY A 29 -9.04 0.57 13.36
CA GLY A 29 -8.70 0.05 14.69
C GLY A 29 -8.89 -1.45 14.89
N GLU A 30 -9.49 -2.18 13.92
CA GLU A 30 -9.62 -3.64 13.96
C GLU A 30 -8.83 -4.33 12.84
N GLN A 31 -9.20 -4.10 11.58
CA GLN A 31 -8.57 -4.72 10.42
C GLN A 31 -7.55 -3.81 9.73
N TYR A 32 -7.61 -2.53 9.99
CA TYR A 32 -6.60 -1.58 9.55
C TYR A 32 -6.47 -0.42 10.53
N SER A 33 -5.39 0.35 10.40
CA SER A 33 -5.17 1.61 11.11
C SER A 33 -4.61 2.65 10.16
N THR A 34 -4.93 3.93 10.41
CA THR A 34 -4.49 5.05 9.58
C THR A 34 -3.58 6.00 10.35
N GLN A 35 -2.54 6.52 9.68
CA GLN A 35 -1.67 7.60 10.15
C GLN A 35 -1.18 7.46 11.62
N GLN A 36 -0.92 6.24 12.04
CA GLN A 36 -0.36 5.99 13.36
C GLN A 36 1.15 6.24 13.35
N THR A 37 1.64 6.99 14.33
CA THR A 37 3.07 7.07 14.57
C THR A 37 3.57 5.72 15.07
N LEU A 38 4.46 5.11 14.31
CA LEU A 38 5.05 3.84 14.71
C LEU A 38 5.91 4.01 15.96
N LYS A 39 5.81 3.05 16.88
CA LYS A 39 6.56 3.03 18.12
C LYS A 39 7.34 1.71 18.22
N ASP A 40 8.49 1.72 18.86
CA ASP A 40 9.23 0.53 19.19
C ASP A 40 8.59 -0.21 20.40
N LYS A 41 9.16 -1.37 20.75
CA LYS A 41 8.72 -2.18 21.89
C LYS A 41 8.78 -1.46 23.25
N PHE A 42 9.44 -0.32 23.34
CA PHE A 42 9.53 0.51 24.54
C PHE A 42 8.58 1.71 24.48
N GLY A 43 7.74 1.83 23.43
CA GLY A 43 6.83 2.94 23.22
C GLY A 43 7.48 4.21 22.67
N THR A 44 8.76 4.16 22.30
CA THR A 44 9.50 5.29 21.75
C THR A 44 9.10 5.50 20.29
N ARG A 45 8.87 6.77 19.91
CA ARG A 45 8.58 7.12 18.50
C ARG A 45 9.79 6.78 17.63
N ILE A 46 9.53 6.07 16.56
CA ILE A 46 10.56 5.74 15.60
C ILE A 46 10.67 6.84 14.57
N LYS A 47 11.89 7.24 14.31
CA LYS A 47 12.23 8.32 13.41
C LYS A 47 12.90 7.74 12.16
N ASP A 48 12.70 8.39 11.02
CA ASP A 48 13.47 8.14 9.81
C ASP A 48 14.90 8.73 9.93
N ASP A 49 15.68 8.57 8.87
CA ASP A 49 17.05 9.13 8.81
C ASP A 49 17.08 10.68 8.88
N GLU A 50 15.93 11.35 8.70
CA GLU A 50 15.76 12.80 8.84
C GLU A 50 15.22 13.22 10.21
N GLU A 51 15.24 12.32 11.20
CA GLU A 51 14.67 12.51 12.55
C GLU A 51 13.15 12.76 12.61
N LYS A 52 12.43 12.53 11.51
CA LYS A 52 10.98 12.63 11.47
C LYS A 52 10.34 11.31 11.89
N GLY A 53 9.21 11.40 12.58
CA GLY A 53 8.45 10.20 12.92
C GLY A 53 7.95 9.50 11.66
N LEU A 54 8.20 8.19 11.55
CA LEU A 54 7.68 7.38 10.46
C LEU A 54 6.18 7.14 10.69
N ILE A 55 5.40 7.68 9.77
CA ILE A 55 3.95 7.56 9.77
C ILE A 55 3.55 6.93 8.44
N PRO A 56 3.19 5.64 8.42
CA PRO A 56 2.61 5.03 7.23
C PRO A 56 1.22 5.59 6.96
N ASP A 57 0.78 5.57 5.71
CA ASP A 57 -0.58 5.99 5.38
C ASP A 57 -1.61 5.02 5.98
N PHE A 58 -1.36 3.70 5.85
CA PHE A 58 -2.18 2.63 6.43
C PHE A 58 -1.32 1.49 6.95
N ILE A 59 -1.87 0.79 7.96
CA ILE A 59 -1.38 -0.51 8.43
C ILE A 59 -2.55 -1.47 8.29
N LEU A 60 -2.37 -2.56 7.53
CA LEU A 60 -3.35 -3.65 7.44
C LEU A 60 -3.03 -4.70 8.50
N HIS A 61 -4.00 -5.01 9.33
CA HIS A 61 -3.88 -6.00 10.39
C HIS A 61 -4.41 -7.34 9.91
N PHE A 62 -3.55 -8.34 9.83
CA PHE A 62 -3.93 -9.71 9.52
C PHE A 62 -4.17 -10.51 10.80
N PRO A 63 -5.00 -11.56 10.78
CA PRO A 63 -5.12 -12.48 11.90
C PRO A 63 -3.75 -13.04 12.32
N ASN A 64 -3.62 -13.41 13.60
CA ASN A 64 -2.38 -13.91 14.22
C ASN A 64 -1.27 -12.85 14.31
N ASN A 65 -1.64 -11.62 14.58
CA ASN A 65 -0.72 -10.50 14.84
C ASN A 65 0.27 -10.27 13.70
N ARG A 66 -0.24 -10.19 12.47
CA ARG A 66 0.56 -9.89 11.29
C ARG A 66 0.14 -8.56 10.69
N ASP A 67 1.09 -7.66 10.54
CA ASP A 67 0.87 -6.33 10.00
C ASP A 67 1.57 -6.12 8.66
N VAL A 68 0.90 -5.39 7.77
CA VAL A 68 1.46 -4.94 6.48
C VAL A 68 1.28 -3.44 6.35
N ILE A 69 2.36 -2.75 6.05
CA ILE A 69 2.35 -1.32 5.79
C ILE A 69 1.93 -1.05 4.35
N VAL A 70 1.05 -0.07 4.18
CA VAL A 70 0.66 0.45 2.87
C VAL A 70 1.00 1.93 2.77
N ASP A 71 1.73 2.29 1.72
CA ASP A 71 2.02 3.69 1.35
C ASP A 71 1.36 3.98 0.00
N SER A 72 0.60 5.08 -0.08
CA SER A 72 -0.20 5.45 -1.26
C SER A 72 0.37 6.62 -2.06
N LYS A 73 1.56 7.08 -1.73
CA LYS A 73 2.16 8.31 -2.27
C LYS A 73 2.98 8.06 -3.53
N VAL A 74 2.33 8.00 -4.68
CA VAL A 74 3.00 7.92 -5.99
C VAL A 74 2.79 9.21 -6.78
N ASN A 75 3.86 9.76 -7.36
CA ASN A 75 3.77 10.93 -8.22
C ASN A 75 3.34 10.52 -9.63
N LEU A 76 2.15 10.94 -10.05
CA LEU A 76 1.55 10.61 -11.34
C LEU A 76 1.61 11.77 -12.38
N LYS A 77 2.33 12.87 -12.11
CA LYS A 77 2.37 14.04 -13.01
C LYS A 77 2.79 13.69 -14.45
N ALA A 78 3.80 12.85 -14.60
CA ALA A 78 4.26 12.43 -15.92
C ALA A 78 3.21 11.57 -16.65
N TYR A 79 2.49 10.72 -15.90
CA TYR A 79 1.38 9.93 -16.43
C TYR A 79 0.20 10.84 -16.87
N GLU A 80 -0.19 11.80 -16.06
CA GLU A 80 -1.25 12.76 -16.39
C GLU A 80 -0.90 13.58 -17.62
N ALA A 81 0.35 14.05 -17.72
CA ALA A 81 0.85 14.74 -18.90
C ALA A 81 0.84 13.83 -20.15
N TYR A 82 1.18 12.55 -19.98
CA TYR A 82 1.13 11.54 -21.04
C TYR A 82 -0.28 11.37 -21.61
N ILE A 83 -1.30 11.23 -20.74
CA ILE A 83 -2.70 11.05 -21.18
C ILE A 83 -3.23 12.31 -21.84
N ASN A 84 -2.96 13.48 -21.25
CA ASN A 84 -3.49 14.77 -21.75
C ASN A 84 -2.93 15.16 -23.12
N ARG A 85 -1.87 14.50 -23.59
CA ARG A 85 -1.30 14.68 -24.92
C ARG A 85 -1.85 13.74 -25.99
N ASP A 86 -2.84 12.94 -25.67
CA ASP A 86 -3.49 12.07 -26.66
C ASP A 86 -4.51 12.86 -27.50
N THR A 87 -3.99 13.71 -28.37
CA THR A 87 -4.80 14.58 -29.25
C THR A 87 -5.32 13.85 -30.51
N GLY A 88 -4.94 12.56 -30.68
CA GLY A 88 -5.26 11.79 -31.88
C GLY A 88 -4.46 12.16 -33.12
N ILE A 89 -3.53 13.12 -33.03
CA ILE A 89 -2.63 13.55 -34.11
C ILE A 89 -1.28 12.86 -33.87
N ASN A 90 -0.90 11.95 -34.78
CA ASN A 90 0.37 11.19 -34.66
C ASN A 90 1.50 11.95 -35.39
N THR A 91 2.04 13.00 -34.77
CA THR A 91 3.29 13.61 -35.24
C THR A 91 4.50 12.92 -34.63
N ILE A 92 5.67 13.02 -35.27
CA ILE A 92 6.93 12.48 -34.73
C ILE A 92 7.24 13.13 -33.40
N GLU A 93 7.07 14.44 -33.28
CA GLU A 93 7.31 15.20 -32.05
C GLU A 93 6.40 14.75 -30.90
N GLU A 94 5.12 14.44 -31.17
CA GLU A 94 4.21 13.90 -30.16
C GLU A 94 4.61 12.50 -29.69
N SER A 95 5.09 11.66 -30.60
CA SER A 95 5.56 10.32 -30.29
C SER A 95 6.82 10.36 -29.41
N GLU A 96 7.76 11.25 -29.71
CA GLU A 96 8.98 11.46 -28.91
C GLU A 96 8.65 11.97 -27.50
N GLU A 97 7.73 12.94 -27.41
CA GLU A 97 7.30 13.50 -26.14
C GLU A 97 6.53 12.47 -25.26
N LYS A 98 5.64 11.69 -25.85
CA LYS A 98 4.96 10.57 -25.17
C LYS A 98 5.99 9.56 -24.64
N SER A 99 6.99 9.22 -25.45
CA SER A 99 8.07 8.31 -25.05
C SER A 99 8.89 8.88 -23.89
N ARG A 100 9.15 10.19 -23.88
CA ARG A 100 9.82 10.88 -22.78
C ARG A 100 8.99 10.82 -21.49
N LEU A 101 7.71 11.19 -21.56
CA LEU A 101 6.80 11.18 -20.42
C LEU A 101 6.61 9.78 -19.84
N CYS A 102 6.54 8.76 -20.68
CA CYS A 102 6.48 7.37 -20.25
C CYS A 102 7.75 6.98 -19.45
N ARG A 103 8.94 7.31 -19.94
CA ARG A 103 10.21 7.07 -19.22
C ARG A 103 10.26 7.83 -17.88
N GLU A 104 9.79 9.06 -17.84
CA GLU A 104 9.73 9.87 -16.62
C GLU A 104 8.77 9.25 -15.59
N HIS A 105 7.63 8.75 -16.05
CA HIS A 105 6.68 8.05 -15.20
C HIS A 105 7.29 6.79 -14.57
N ILE A 106 7.90 5.93 -15.38
CA ILE A 106 8.58 4.72 -14.88
C ILE A 106 9.69 5.09 -13.88
N ALA A 107 10.48 6.11 -14.18
CA ALA A 107 11.51 6.59 -13.28
C ALA A 107 10.94 7.12 -11.95
N ALA A 108 9.75 7.76 -11.98
CA ALA A 108 9.07 8.20 -10.77
C ALA A 108 8.59 7.00 -9.92
N VAL A 109 8.04 5.97 -10.55
CA VAL A 109 7.63 4.73 -9.86
C VAL A 109 8.84 4.03 -9.24
N ARG A 110 9.94 3.87 -9.97
CA ARG A 110 11.18 3.28 -9.43
C ARG A 110 11.75 4.07 -8.26
N ARG A 111 11.78 5.41 -8.36
CA ARG A 111 12.21 6.26 -7.23
C ARG A 111 11.35 6.05 -5.98
N GLN A 112 10.03 5.90 -6.14
CA GLN A 112 9.16 5.64 -5.01
C GLN A 112 9.43 4.27 -4.37
N VAL A 113 9.68 3.23 -5.18
CA VAL A 113 10.12 1.91 -4.69
C VAL A 113 11.40 2.07 -3.87
N ASP A 114 12.40 2.81 -4.37
CA ASP A 114 13.66 3.03 -3.67
C ASP A 114 13.48 3.78 -2.34
N LEU A 115 12.60 4.77 -2.32
CA LEU A 115 12.28 5.52 -1.11
C LEU A 115 11.61 4.63 -0.05
N LEU A 116 10.68 3.76 -0.47
CA LEU A 116 10.01 2.84 0.44
C LEU A 116 10.96 1.74 0.95
N ALA A 117 11.82 1.21 0.08
CA ALA A 117 12.80 0.21 0.45
C ALA A 117 13.84 0.72 1.48
N LYS A 118 14.17 2.02 1.43
CA LYS A 118 15.06 2.67 2.41
C LYS A 118 14.40 2.91 3.76
N LYS A 119 13.07 3.07 3.79
CA LYS A 119 12.33 3.22 5.03
C LYS A 119 12.34 1.87 5.75
N ASP A 120 13.28 1.69 6.68
CA ASP A 120 13.38 0.47 7.47
C ASP A 120 12.21 0.36 8.46
N TYR A 121 11.06 -0.10 7.94
CA TYR A 121 9.93 -0.43 8.77
C TYR A 121 10.14 -1.69 9.64
N THR A 122 11.34 -2.36 9.57
CA THR A 122 11.62 -3.57 10.38
C THR A 122 11.81 -3.25 11.85
N LYS A 123 12.21 -2.04 12.17
CA LYS A 123 12.46 -1.59 13.55
C LYS A 123 11.17 -1.44 14.37
N TYR A 124 9.99 -1.65 13.77
CA TYR A 124 8.71 -1.16 14.27
C TYR A 124 7.81 -2.17 14.94
N LEU A 125 8.20 -3.42 15.00
CA LEU A 125 7.30 -4.43 15.50
C LEU A 125 7.69 -4.83 16.89
N ASP A 126 6.67 -4.73 17.74
CA ASP A 126 6.61 -5.43 18.99
C ASP A 126 6.91 -6.92 18.73
N THR A 127 7.59 -7.56 19.65
CA THR A 127 7.99 -8.98 19.55
C THR A 127 6.81 -9.92 19.37
N ASP A 128 5.58 -9.45 19.63
CA ASP A 128 4.33 -10.21 19.51
C ASP A 128 3.71 -10.16 18.10
N TYR A 129 4.21 -9.30 17.21
CA TYR A 129 3.71 -9.18 15.85
C TYR A 129 4.70 -9.77 14.83
N THR A 130 4.26 -10.77 14.08
CA THR A 130 5.04 -11.31 12.97
C THR A 130 4.87 -10.42 11.75
N ARG A 131 5.91 -9.70 11.38
CA ARG A 131 5.92 -8.87 10.20
C ARG A 131 5.92 -9.71 8.92
N LEU A 132 5.12 -9.30 7.95
CA LEU A 132 5.33 -9.69 6.57
C LEU A 132 6.47 -8.82 5.99
N ASN A 133 7.50 -9.46 5.41
CA ASN A 133 8.75 -8.81 4.99
C ASN A 133 8.61 -7.93 3.74
N PHE A 134 7.50 -7.20 3.60
CA PHE A 134 7.25 -6.32 2.48
C PHE A 134 6.36 -5.13 2.87
N VAL A 135 6.46 -4.08 2.06
CA VAL A 135 5.59 -2.89 2.10
C VAL A 135 4.76 -2.87 0.83
N ILE A 136 3.50 -2.54 0.92
CA ILE A 136 2.64 -2.32 -0.25
C ILE A 136 2.77 -0.86 -0.70
N MET A 137 3.18 -0.66 -1.94
CA MET A 137 3.08 0.61 -2.64
C MET A 137 1.77 0.63 -3.43
N TYR A 138 0.78 1.36 -2.93
CA TYR A 138 -0.52 1.47 -3.59
C TYR A 138 -0.54 2.57 -4.62
N MET A 139 -0.74 2.22 -5.88
CA MET A 139 -0.93 3.15 -6.98
C MET A 139 -2.42 3.26 -7.31
N HIS A 140 -3.06 4.37 -6.93
CA HIS A 140 -4.51 4.55 -7.02
C HIS A 140 -5.08 4.61 -8.45
N ASN A 141 -4.23 4.64 -9.46
CA ASN A 141 -4.61 4.67 -10.88
C ASN A 141 -4.11 3.42 -11.61
N GLU A 142 -5.03 2.56 -12.02
CA GLU A 142 -4.72 1.31 -12.73
C GLU A 142 -4.05 1.56 -14.09
N GLY A 143 -4.47 2.60 -14.82
CA GLY A 143 -3.88 2.97 -16.10
C GLY A 143 -2.41 3.40 -15.96
N ALA A 144 -2.08 4.11 -14.89
CA ALA A 144 -0.70 4.51 -14.59
C ALA A 144 0.18 3.28 -14.28
N LEU A 145 -0.34 2.32 -13.51
CA LEU A 145 0.36 1.07 -13.24
C LEU A 145 0.57 0.26 -14.53
N ASN A 146 -0.48 0.12 -15.33
CA ASN A 146 -0.41 -0.63 -16.60
C ASN A 146 0.58 0.01 -17.58
N LEU A 147 0.57 1.34 -17.72
CA LEU A 147 1.55 2.05 -18.56
C LEU A 147 2.98 1.74 -18.13
N ALA A 148 3.26 1.78 -16.82
CA ALA A 148 4.58 1.48 -16.28
C ALA A 148 4.99 0.02 -16.54
N LEU A 149 4.11 -0.96 -16.27
CA LEU A 149 4.39 -2.39 -16.43
C LEU A 149 4.53 -2.81 -17.90
N MET A 150 3.76 -2.23 -18.81
CA MET A 150 3.85 -2.52 -20.24
C MET A 150 5.18 -2.04 -20.85
N ASN A 151 5.75 -0.96 -20.32
CA ASN A 151 7.00 -0.36 -20.82
C ASN A 151 8.23 -0.73 -19.98
N ASP A 152 8.03 -1.34 -18.82
CA ASP A 152 9.10 -1.88 -17.96
C ASP A 152 8.65 -3.20 -17.33
N SER A 153 8.83 -4.29 -18.05
CA SER A 153 8.44 -5.63 -17.61
C SER A 153 9.20 -6.12 -16.37
N SER A 154 10.32 -5.49 -16.02
CA SER A 154 11.12 -5.81 -14.83
C SER A 154 10.67 -5.09 -13.57
N LEU A 155 9.77 -4.13 -13.68
CA LEU A 155 9.38 -3.22 -12.59
C LEU A 155 8.81 -3.96 -11.37
N TRP A 156 7.95 -4.96 -11.59
CA TRP A 156 7.37 -5.75 -10.51
C TRP A 156 8.45 -6.54 -9.74
N LYS A 157 9.42 -7.14 -10.49
CA LYS A 157 10.55 -7.87 -9.88
C LYS A 157 11.48 -6.91 -9.13
N TYR A 158 11.73 -5.75 -9.70
CA TYR A 158 12.51 -4.69 -9.06
C TYR A 158 11.94 -4.28 -7.70
N GLY A 159 10.63 -4.10 -7.61
CA GLY A 159 9.95 -3.84 -6.34
C GLY A 159 10.06 -5.03 -5.39
N TYR A 160 9.73 -6.23 -5.86
CA TYR A 160 9.75 -7.44 -5.07
C TYR A 160 11.13 -7.72 -4.45
N ASP A 161 12.20 -7.63 -5.23
CA ASP A 161 13.58 -7.86 -4.75
C ASP A 161 13.98 -6.85 -3.65
N LYS A 162 13.28 -5.72 -3.56
CA LYS A 162 13.47 -4.67 -2.54
C LYS A 162 12.44 -4.74 -1.40
N GLY A 163 11.60 -5.76 -1.37
CA GLY A 163 10.55 -5.90 -0.38
C GLY A 163 9.39 -4.91 -0.55
N VAL A 164 9.15 -4.42 -1.79
CA VAL A 164 8.04 -3.52 -2.11
C VAL A 164 7.13 -4.18 -3.13
N LEU A 165 5.86 -4.37 -2.77
CA LEU A 165 4.84 -4.86 -3.68
C LEU A 165 4.07 -3.68 -4.28
N ILE A 166 4.07 -3.58 -5.60
CA ILE A 166 3.37 -2.51 -6.34
C ILE A 166 1.98 -3.03 -6.69
N LEU A 167 0.94 -2.44 -6.10
CA LEU A 167 -0.45 -2.84 -6.32
C LEU A 167 -1.28 -1.69 -6.87
N GLY A 168 -2.07 -1.98 -7.90
CA GLY A 168 -3.13 -1.11 -8.39
C GLY A 168 -4.46 -1.34 -7.67
N PRO A 169 -5.53 -0.60 -8.01
CA PRO A 169 -6.84 -0.74 -7.39
C PRO A 169 -7.42 -2.15 -7.45
N GLN A 170 -7.32 -2.84 -8.59
CA GLN A 170 -7.88 -4.19 -8.75
C GLN A 170 -7.16 -5.20 -7.88
N THR A 171 -5.83 -5.22 -7.91
CA THR A 171 -5.03 -6.13 -7.09
C THR A 171 -5.14 -5.81 -5.61
N MET A 172 -5.23 -4.53 -5.24
CA MET A 172 -5.49 -4.12 -3.86
C MET A 172 -6.85 -4.62 -3.38
N TYR A 173 -7.91 -4.44 -4.17
CA TYR A 173 -9.24 -4.95 -3.85
C TYR A 173 -9.24 -6.46 -3.57
N MET A 174 -8.58 -7.24 -4.43
CA MET A 174 -8.46 -8.69 -4.24
C MET A 174 -7.70 -9.05 -2.95
N ASN A 175 -6.62 -8.35 -2.64
CA ASN A 175 -5.85 -8.57 -1.41
C ASN A 175 -6.68 -8.22 -0.16
N LEU A 176 -7.42 -7.12 -0.18
CA LEU A 176 -8.30 -6.73 0.93
C LEU A 176 -9.46 -7.72 1.09
N ARG A 177 -9.99 -8.28 -0.01
CA ARG A 177 -11.02 -9.32 0.06
C ARG A 177 -10.49 -10.60 0.71
N ILE A 178 -9.25 -10.98 0.41
CA ILE A 178 -8.59 -12.12 1.08
C ILE A 178 -8.42 -11.81 2.58
N LEU A 179 -8.01 -10.60 2.94
CA LEU A 179 -7.88 -10.17 4.32
C LEU A 179 -9.22 -10.30 5.08
N GLU A 180 -10.31 -9.82 4.50
CA GLU A 180 -11.66 -9.93 5.07
C GLU A 180 -12.07 -11.39 5.30
N LEU A 181 -11.81 -12.28 4.33
CA LEU A 181 -12.07 -13.71 4.44
C LEU A 181 -11.24 -14.36 5.56
N MET A 182 -9.98 -14.01 5.69
CA MET A 182 -9.10 -14.50 6.77
C MET A 182 -9.62 -14.08 8.15
N TRP A 183 -10.09 -12.85 8.31
CA TRP A 183 -10.70 -12.37 9.55
C TRP A 183 -12.02 -13.11 9.86
N THR A 184 -12.83 -13.36 8.86
CA THR A 184 -14.08 -14.12 9.02
C THR A 184 -13.78 -15.55 9.48
N GLN A 185 -12.84 -16.22 8.85
CA GLN A 185 -12.40 -17.57 9.24
C GLN A 185 -11.81 -17.59 10.66
N SER A 186 -10.98 -16.62 11.01
CA SER A 186 -10.39 -16.49 12.34
C SER A 186 -11.46 -16.34 13.42
N ARG A 187 -12.50 -15.53 13.17
CA ARG A 187 -13.64 -15.37 14.09
C ARG A 187 -14.43 -16.67 14.25
N GLN A 188 -14.72 -17.37 13.15
CA GLN A 188 -15.42 -18.66 13.20
C GLN A 188 -14.67 -19.70 14.06
N LEU A 189 -13.34 -19.82 13.86
CA LEU A 189 -12.52 -20.73 14.65
C LEU A 189 -12.51 -20.37 16.15
N ARG A 190 -12.53 -19.07 16.47
CA ARG A 190 -12.63 -18.61 17.86
C ARG A 190 -13.96 -19.02 18.49
N TYR A 191 -15.08 -18.78 17.83
CA TYR A 191 -16.39 -19.18 18.31
C TYR A 191 -16.51 -20.71 18.49
N GLN A 192 -15.98 -21.51 17.56
CA GLN A 192 -15.97 -22.96 17.72
C GLN A 192 -15.21 -23.40 18.97
N LYS A 193 -14.04 -22.81 19.25
CA LYS A 193 -13.27 -23.11 20.48
C LYS A 193 -14.03 -22.72 21.74
N GLU A 194 -14.69 -21.56 21.74
CA GLU A 194 -15.51 -21.11 22.88
C GLU A 194 -16.68 -22.05 23.13
N ILE A 195 -17.39 -22.51 22.09
CA ILE A 195 -18.48 -23.49 22.21
C ILE A 195 -17.97 -24.80 22.81
N ILE A 196 -16.85 -25.33 22.32
CA ILE A 196 -16.25 -26.58 22.84
C ILE A 196 -15.91 -26.42 24.32
N LYS A 197 -15.24 -25.34 24.69
CA LYS A 197 -14.87 -25.06 26.07
C LYS A 197 -16.08 -24.99 27.00
N THR A 198 -17.13 -24.26 26.58
CA THR A 198 -18.36 -24.16 27.35
C THR A 198 -19.07 -25.52 27.48
N ALA A 199 -19.05 -26.34 26.43
CA ALA A 199 -19.62 -27.69 26.50
C ALA A 199 -18.86 -28.60 27.46
N GLU A 200 -17.54 -28.52 27.52
CA GLU A 200 -16.69 -29.26 28.47
C GLU A 200 -17.01 -28.84 29.92
N GLU A 201 -17.14 -27.52 30.19
CA GLU A 201 -17.47 -26.97 31.52
C GLU A 201 -18.89 -27.38 32.00
N ILE A 202 -19.81 -27.77 31.13
CA ILE A 202 -21.15 -28.23 31.50
C ILE A 202 -21.17 -29.74 31.83
N ILE A 203 -20.22 -30.50 31.30
CA ILE A 203 -20.12 -31.96 31.49
C ILE A 203 -19.37 -32.35 32.78
N GLU A 204 -18.52 -31.47 33.27
CA GLU A 204 -17.88 -31.60 34.59
C GLU A 204 -18.85 -31.26 35.74
#